data_4b986398dd5a087aa1bbcfecea60c97d
#
_entry.id   4b986398dd5a087aa1bbcfecea60c97d
#
_cell.length_a   1.000
_cell.length_b   1.000
_cell.length_c   1.000
_cell.angle_alpha   90.00
_cell.angle_beta   90.00
_cell.angle_gamma   90.00
#
_symmetry.space_group_name_H-M   'P 1'
#
loop_
_entity.id
_entity.type
_entity.pdbx_description
1 polymer ?
#
loop_
_entity_poly.entity_id
_entity_poly.type
_entity_poly.pdbx_seq_one_letter_code
_entity_poly.pdbx_strand_id
1 'polypeptide(L)'
;WQYVSFRCFGEEKMYMPDGERTGAKRGDSLDRIIYMLLGPLRHRFTALERAKEQGIGHYFVPRYTRVVDTAESKDNINKAYNLISTSKVRNEMIIDDVITCVARKQTPVILTRFKEHAKFLHDALKEKADHVFLLYGDNSDKENAEIRVKLKQIPENESLILVATGQKIGEGFDFPRLDVLMLAAPVSFEGRLEQYVGRLNRDYVGKEAVYVYDYIDSHVRYFDKMYAKRLRTYRKMGFSIWTQELQPKQIINAIFDSVNYTEKFEQDIVESEKMVVISSPDIRQDKIDRFLLLIKKRQEVGVKVTVITTDPEDIT
;
A
#
# COMPACT_ATOMS: atom_id res chain seq x y z
N TRP A 1 -15.01 -23.68 4.91
CA TRP A 1 -14.91 -24.38 6.20
C TRP A 1 -13.64 -25.20 6.16
N GLN A 2 -12.51 -24.65 6.57
CA GLN A 2 -11.28 -25.39 6.75
C GLN A 2 -11.03 -25.57 8.23
N TYR A 3 -10.78 -26.78 8.59
CA TYR A 3 -10.69 -27.39 9.89
C TYR A 3 -9.87 -26.61 10.92
N VAL A 4 -10.49 -26.33 12.04
CA VAL A 4 -9.80 -26.04 13.28
C VAL A 4 -9.46 -27.39 13.91
N SER A 5 -8.22 -27.79 13.87
CA SER A 5 -7.75 -28.98 14.57
C SER A 5 -7.58 -28.65 16.05
N PHE A 6 -8.38 -29.27 16.92
CA PHE A 6 -8.19 -29.24 18.35
C PHE A 6 -7.40 -30.47 18.80
N ARG A 7 -6.24 -30.24 19.39
CA ARG A 7 -5.69 -31.19 20.36
C ARG A 7 -5.76 -30.57 21.74
N CYS A 8 -6.57 -31.17 22.56
CA CYS A 8 -6.58 -30.91 24.02
C CYS A 8 -5.39 -31.64 24.62
N PHE A 9 -4.26 -30.99 24.80
CA PHE A 9 -3.23 -31.26 25.78
C PHE A 9 -1.93 -30.50 25.42
N GLY A 10 -1.54 -29.56 26.29
CA GLY A 10 -0.23 -28.92 26.25
C GLY A 10 -0.13 -27.75 25.26
N GLU A 11 0.40 -26.66 25.69
CA GLU A 11 0.83 -25.43 25.01
C GLU A 11 0.85 -25.47 23.47
N GLU A 12 -0.28 -25.66 22.79
CA GLU A 12 -0.35 -25.55 21.33
C GLU A 12 -0.85 -24.16 20.93
N LYS A 13 0.01 -23.45 20.25
CA LYS A 13 -0.31 -22.21 19.54
C LYS A 13 -1.40 -22.52 18.51
N MET A 14 -2.51 -21.81 18.55
CA MET A 14 -3.58 -21.94 17.55
C MET A 14 -3.08 -21.34 16.25
N TYR A 15 -2.57 -22.16 15.35
CA TYR A 15 -2.05 -21.78 14.05
C TYR A 15 -3.17 -21.85 13.03
N MET A 16 -3.51 -20.72 12.40
CA MET A 16 -4.38 -20.69 11.22
C MET A 16 -3.52 -20.82 9.97
N PRO A 17 -3.83 -21.74 9.04
CA PRO A 17 -2.97 -21.99 7.86
C PRO A 17 -2.70 -20.79 6.97
N ASP A 18 -3.56 -19.77 7.00
CA ASP A 18 -3.44 -18.53 6.27
C ASP A 18 -2.96 -17.33 7.11
N GLY A 19 -2.55 -17.59 8.34
CA GLY A 19 -1.79 -16.65 9.19
C GLY A 19 -2.47 -15.36 9.61
N GLU A 20 -3.75 -15.14 9.25
CA GLU A 20 -4.25 -13.78 9.25
C GLU A 20 -5.65 -13.54 9.72
N ARG A 21 -6.47 -14.55 9.74
CA ARG A 21 -7.72 -14.42 10.45
C ARG A 21 -7.44 -14.69 11.91
N THR A 22 -7.02 -13.67 12.62
CA THR A 22 -7.33 -13.64 14.04
C THR A 22 -8.84 -13.75 14.10
N GLY A 23 -9.38 -14.93 14.33
CA GLY A 23 -10.82 -15.22 14.38
C GLY A 23 -11.61 -14.36 15.36
N ALA A 24 -10.93 -13.37 15.92
CA ALA A 24 -11.35 -12.48 16.95
C ALA A 24 -12.13 -11.25 16.49
N LYS A 25 -12.03 -10.84 15.21
CA LYS A 25 -12.82 -9.71 14.68
C LYS A 25 -13.39 -10.03 13.33
N ARG A 26 -14.70 -10.24 13.28
CA ARG A 26 -15.48 -10.34 12.05
C ARG A 26 -16.12 -8.98 11.76
N GLY A 27 -16.23 -8.63 10.49
CA GLY A 27 -16.92 -7.41 10.06
C GLY A 27 -18.43 -7.43 10.32
N ASP A 28 -18.99 -8.61 10.63
CA ASP A 28 -20.40 -8.84 10.94
C ASP A 28 -20.69 -8.94 12.46
N SER A 29 -19.72 -8.65 13.30
CA SER A 29 -19.81 -8.69 14.78
C SER A 29 -20.22 -10.06 15.37
N LEU A 30 -20.06 -11.15 14.61
CA LEU A 30 -20.36 -12.50 15.06
C LEU A 30 -19.19 -13.21 15.79
N ASP A 31 -18.17 -12.48 16.15
CA ASP A 31 -17.00 -12.97 16.93
C ASP A 31 -17.44 -13.59 18.26
N ARG A 32 -18.51 -13.07 18.87
CA ARG A 32 -19.04 -13.62 20.13
C ARG A 32 -19.43 -15.09 20.00
N ILE A 33 -20.00 -15.50 18.85
CA ILE A 33 -20.38 -16.89 18.61
C ILE A 33 -19.14 -17.78 18.53
N ILE A 34 -18.05 -17.29 17.93
CA ILE A 34 -16.78 -18.01 17.87
C ILE A 34 -16.25 -18.23 19.28
N TYR A 35 -16.24 -17.20 20.12
CA TYR A 35 -15.80 -17.33 21.52
C TYR A 35 -16.70 -18.22 22.37
N MET A 36 -18.00 -18.23 22.10
CA MET A 36 -18.93 -19.14 22.77
C MET A 36 -18.66 -20.61 22.42
N LEU A 37 -18.28 -20.90 21.18
CA LEU A 37 -18.04 -22.26 20.70
C LEU A 37 -16.62 -22.76 20.99
N LEU A 38 -15.63 -21.89 20.90
CA LEU A 38 -14.20 -22.23 20.95
C LEU A 38 -13.50 -21.77 22.22
N GLY A 39 -14.18 -21.02 23.06
CA GLY A 39 -13.60 -20.41 24.25
C GLY A 39 -12.79 -19.12 23.94
N PRO A 40 -12.18 -18.51 24.97
CA PRO A 40 -11.44 -17.26 24.82
C PRO A 40 -10.14 -17.43 24.06
N LEU A 41 -9.73 -16.35 23.35
CA LEU A 41 -8.46 -16.30 22.64
C LEU A 41 -7.29 -16.39 23.65
N ARG A 42 -6.55 -17.47 23.63
CA ARG A 42 -5.44 -17.74 24.56
C ARG A 42 -4.09 -17.26 24.08
N HIS A 43 -3.87 -17.29 22.78
CA HIS A 43 -2.65 -16.81 22.13
C HIS A 43 -2.97 -16.13 20.82
N ARG A 44 -2.25 -15.08 20.51
CA ARG A 44 -2.35 -14.33 19.25
C ARG A 44 -0.97 -14.19 18.65
N PHE A 45 -0.78 -14.81 17.49
CA PHE A 45 0.42 -14.64 16.69
C PHE A 45 0.20 -13.55 15.66
N THR A 46 0.92 -12.46 15.78
CA THR A 46 0.74 -11.29 14.92
C THR A 46 1.56 -11.41 13.64
N ALA A 47 1.15 -10.70 12.58
CA ALA A 47 1.93 -10.61 11.34
C ALA A 47 3.35 -10.08 11.58
N LEU A 48 3.51 -9.18 12.55
CA LEU A 48 4.82 -8.65 12.96
C LEU A 48 5.72 -9.71 13.61
N GLU A 49 5.16 -10.53 14.50
CA GLU A 49 5.93 -11.63 15.14
C GLU A 49 6.36 -12.65 14.10
N ARG A 50 5.46 -12.99 13.16
CA ARG A 50 5.76 -13.88 12.06
C ARG A 50 6.88 -13.33 11.16
N ALA A 51 6.80 -12.06 10.78
CA ALA A 51 7.82 -11.41 9.98
C ALA A 51 9.20 -11.46 10.66
N LYS A 52 9.25 -11.23 11.98
CA LYS A 52 10.47 -11.32 12.75
C LYS A 52 11.03 -12.75 12.81
N GLU A 53 10.18 -13.75 12.98
CA GLU A 53 10.60 -15.15 12.98
C GLU A 53 11.13 -15.61 11.61
N GLN A 54 10.53 -15.12 10.51
CA GLN A 54 10.93 -15.47 9.15
C GLN A 54 12.15 -14.66 8.65
N GLY A 55 12.51 -13.57 9.33
CA GLY A 55 13.56 -12.66 8.86
C GLY A 55 13.23 -11.90 7.57
N ILE A 56 11.93 -11.86 7.16
CA ILE A 56 11.47 -11.19 5.95
C ILE A 56 11.21 -9.71 6.24
N GLY A 57 11.86 -8.82 5.50
CA GLY A 57 11.62 -7.37 5.59
C GLY A 57 10.23 -7.00 5.05
N HIS A 58 9.53 -6.10 5.75
CA HIS A 58 8.24 -5.58 5.29
C HIS A 58 8.37 -4.10 4.96
N TYR A 59 8.17 -3.75 3.69
CA TYR A 59 8.36 -2.40 3.20
C TYR A 59 7.09 -1.85 2.54
N PHE A 60 6.75 -0.64 2.93
CA PHE A 60 5.68 0.16 2.34
C PHE A 60 6.30 1.24 1.45
N VAL A 61 5.85 1.29 0.20
CA VAL A 61 6.31 2.24 -0.83
C VAL A 61 5.17 3.21 -1.15
N PRO A 62 5.13 4.41 -0.53
CA PRO A 62 4.10 5.40 -0.83
C PRO A 62 4.33 6.02 -2.22
N ARG A 63 3.29 6.02 -3.05
CA ARG A 63 3.28 6.60 -4.40
C ARG A 63 2.19 7.66 -4.51
N TYR A 64 2.53 8.91 -4.31
CA TYR A 64 1.57 10.01 -4.37
C TYR A 64 1.19 10.33 -5.81
N THR A 65 -0.11 10.31 -6.10
CA THR A 65 -0.65 10.62 -7.41
C THR A 65 -1.07 12.10 -7.48
N ARG A 66 -1.29 12.59 -8.71
CA ARG A 66 -1.79 13.94 -8.96
C ARG A 66 -3.26 13.97 -9.39
N VAL A 67 -4.00 12.92 -9.10
CA VAL A 67 -5.42 12.87 -9.41
C VAL A 67 -6.19 13.76 -8.46
N VAL A 68 -7.02 14.64 -9.00
CA VAL A 68 -7.82 15.61 -8.23
C VAL A 68 -9.30 15.30 -8.43
N ASP A 69 -10.10 15.46 -7.38
CA ASP A 69 -11.55 15.27 -7.43
C ASP A 69 -12.21 16.13 -8.51
N THR A 70 -13.14 15.52 -9.23
CA THR A 70 -14.11 16.22 -10.07
C THR A 70 -15.42 16.47 -9.29
N ALA A 71 -16.31 17.32 -9.80
CA ALA A 71 -17.63 17.52 -9.19
C ALA A 71 -18.38 16.19 -8.97
N GLU A 72 -18.27 15.29 -9.94
CA GLU A 72 -18.96 13.99 -9.88
C GLU A 72 -18.33 12.99 -8.90
N SER A 73 -17.00 13.01 -8.76
CA SER A 73 -16.27 12.07 -7.88
C SER A 73 -16.43 12.43 -6.40
N LYS A 74 -16.68 13.71 -6.09
CA LYS A 74 -16.90 14.16 -4.71
C LYS A 74 -18.12 13.53 -4.03
N ASP A 75 -19.17 13.25 -4.81
CA ASP A 75 -20.45 12.78 -4.29
C ASP A 75 -20.66 11.27 -4.48
N ASN A 76 -19.84 10.62 -5.30
CA ASN A 76 -20.01 9.20 -5.61
C ASN A 76 -18.68 8.45 -5.63
N ILE A 77 -18.54 7.52 -4.69
CA ILE A 77 -17.32 6.70 -4.55
C ILE A 77 -17.01 5.85 -5.79
N ASN A 78 -18.03 5.38 -6.52
CA ASN A 78 -17.79 4.59 -7.74
C ASN A 78 -17.24 5.47 -8.86
N LYS A 79 -17.70 6.74 -8.96
CA LYS A 79 -17.15 7.73 -9.88
C LYS A 79 -15.73 8.11 -9.47
N ALA A 80 -15.42 8.19 -8.17
CA ALA A 80 -14.06 8.39 -7.68
C ALA A 80 -13.14 7.23 -8.08
N TYR A 81 -13.59 5.98 -7.93
CA TYR A 81 -12.82 4.82 -8.41
C TYR A 81 -12.65 4.82 -9.93
N ASN A 82 -13.68 5.21 -10.68
CA ASN A 82 -13.55 5.34 -12.14
C ASN A 82 -12.53 6.39 -12.53
N LEU A 83 -12.57 7.56 -11.88
CA LEU A 83 -11.61 8.66 -12.09
C LEU A 83 -10.15 8.18 -11.94
N ILE A 84 -9.80 7.47 -10.87
CA ILE A 84 -8.44 6.99 -10.66
C ILE A 84 -8.05 5.85 -11.61
N SER A 85 -9.00 5.00 -12.01
CA SER A 85 -8.74 3.88 -12.91
C SER A 85 -8.55 4.32 -14.37
N THR A 86 -9.13 5.45 -14.77
CA THR A 86 -9.00 6.01 -16.12
C THR A 86 -7.91 7.08 -16.23
N SER A 87 -7.29 7.49 -15.13
CA SER A 87 -6.22 8.49 -15.12
C SER A 87 -4.97 7.98 -15.82
N LYS A 88 -4.62 8.58 -16.96
CA LYS A 88 -3.46 8.21 -17.77
C LYS A 88 -2.16 8.30 -16.98
N VAL A 89 -1.90 9.45 -16.35
CA VAL A 89 -0.66 9.70 -15.58
C VAL A 89 -0.51 8.72 -14.42
N ARG A 90 -1.62 8.39 -13.74
CA ARG A 90 -1.61 7.41 -12.66
C ARG A 90 -1.31 6.00 -13.16
N ASN A 91 -1.89 5.61 -14.28
CA ASN A 91 -1.66 4.30 -14.87
C ASN A 91 -0.24 4.15 -15.42
N GLU A 92 0.33 5.21 -16.03
CA GLU A 92 1.73 5.26 -16.42
C GLU A 92 2.65 5.04 -15.21
N MET A 93 2.39 5.73 -14.09
CA MET A 93 3.15 5.52 -12.84
C MET A 93 3.07 4.06 -12.36
N ILE A 94 1.90 3.43 -12.41
CA ILE A 94 1.73 2.02 -12.02
C ILE A 94 2.57 1.12 -12.94
N ILE A 95 2.50 1.33 -14.26
CA ILE A 95 3.22 0.54 -15.25
C ILE A 95 4.74 0.68 -15.06
N ASP A 96 5.24 1.89 -14.85
CA ASP A 96 6.67 2.16 -14.64
C ASP A 96 7.18 1.48 -13.35
N ASP A 97 6.39 1.53 -12.29
CA ASP A 97 6.72 0.83 -11.04
C ASP A 97 6.77 -0.69 -11.22
N VAL A 98 5.83 -1.27 -11.99
CA VAL A 98 5.84 -2.71 -12.34
C VAL A 98 7.09 -3.08 -13.10
N ILE A 99 7.43 -2.32 -14.14
CA ILE A 99 8.64 -2.56 -14.95
C ILE A 99 9.89 -2.48 -14.08
N THR A 100 9.94 -1.52 -13.16
CA THR A 100 11.06 -1.39 -12.21
C THR A 100 11.17 -2.61 -11.27
N CYS A 101 10.04 -3.13 -10.78
CA CYS A 101 10.03 -4.34 -9.96
C CYS A 101 10.50 -5.57 -10.74
N VAL A 102 10.03 -5.75 -11.97
CA VAL A 102 10.47 -6.85 -12.85
C VAL A 102 11.98 -6.77 -13.13
N ALA A 103 12.51 -5.59 -13.41
CA ALA A 103 13.95 -5.37 -13.61
C ALA A 103 14.79 -5.74 -12.37
N ARG A 104 14.19 -5.66 -11.16
CA ARG A 104 14.78 -6.11 -9.89
C ARG A 104 14.56 -7.59 -9.59
N LYS A 105 14.04 -8.35 -10.53
CA LYS A 105 13.68 -9.78 -10.37
C LYS A 105 12.59 -10.02 -9.31
N GLN A 106 11.78 -9.04 -9.05
CA GLN A 106 10.62 -9.14 -8.16
C GLN A 106 9.40 -9.65 -8.92
N THR A 107 8.45 -10.24 -8.20
CA THR A 107 7.22 -10.82 -8.76
C THR A 107 6.00 -10.02 -8.30
N PRO A 108 5.59 -8.98 -9.06
CA PRO A 108 4.49 -8.11 -8.65
C PRO A 108 3.11 -8.73 -8.89
N VAL A 109 2.20 -8.48 -7.94
CA VAL A 109 0.76 -8.62 -8.11
C VAL A 109 0.10 -7.25 -8.06
N ILE A 110 -0.69 -6.93 -9.08
CA ILE A 110 -1.42 -5.67 -9.20
C ILE A 110 -2.88 -5.91 -8.86
N LEU A 111 -3.37 -5.26 -7.81
CA LEU A 111 -4.75 -5.35 -7.39
C LEU A 111 -5.55 -4.14 -7.83
N THR A 112 -6.58 -4.38 -8.63
CA THR A 112 -7.54 -3.36 -9.04
C THR A 112 -8.97 -3.74 -8.67
N ARG A 113 -9.89 -2.78 -8.81
CA ARG A 113 -11.31 -2.98 -8.52
C ARG A 113 -12.13 -3.36 -9.74
N PHE A 114 -11.84 -2.72 -10.89
CA PHE A 114 -12.63 -2.87 -12.11
C PHE A 114 -11.97 -3.83 -13.10
N LYS A 115 -12.81 -4.60 -13.79
CA LYS A 115 -12.39 -5.57 -14.80
C LYS A 115 -11.69 -4.88 -15.99
N GLU A 116 -12.25 -3.76 -16.44
CA GLU A 116 -11.72 -2.95 -17.55
C GLU A 116 -10.33 -2.41 -17.20
N HIS A 117 -10.14 -1.95 -15.96
CA HIS A 117 -8.82 -1.49 -15.50
C HIS A 117 -7.83 -2.65 -15.41
N ALA A 118 -8.29 -3.84 -14.97
CA ALA A 118 -7.44 -5.03 -14.96
C ALA A 118 -7.00 -5.44 -16.38
N LYS A 119 -7.92 -5.43 -17.34
CA LYS A 119 -7.62 -5.70 -18.75
C LYS A 119 -6.65 -4.67 -19.32
N PHE A 120 -6.91 -3.39 -19.08
CA PHE A 120 -6.04 -2.29 -19.54
C PHE A 120 -4.60 -2.48 -19.03
N LEU A 121 -4.42 -2.72 -17.73
CA LEU A 121 -3.09 -2.92 -17.13
C LEU A 121 -2.43 -4.20 -17.65
N HIS A 122 -3.19 -5.28 -17.81
CA HIS A 122 -2.69 -6.53 -18.40
C HIS A 122 -2.18 -6.31 -19.83
N ASP A 123 -2.96 -5.65 -20.68
CA ASP A 123 -2.59 -5.42 -22.09
C ASP A 123 -1.39 -4.49 -22.21
N ALA A 124 -1.29 -3.46 -21.35
CA ALA A 124 -0.15 -2.55 -21.31
C ALA A 124 1.15 -3.23 -20.84
N LEU A 125 1.03 -4.29 -20.03
CA LEU A 125 2.16 -5.01 -19.46
C LEU A 125 2.54 -6.29 -20.20
N LYS A 126 1.74 -6.72 -21.17
CA LYS A 126 1.84 -8.02 -21.85
C LYS A 126 3.22 -8.34 -22.41
N GLU A 127 3.98 -7.32 -22.85
CA GLU A 127 5.32 -7.45 -23.43
C GLU A 127 6.44 -7.01 -22.44
N LYS A 128 6.10 -6.81 -21.17
CA LYS A 128 7.04 -6.28 -20.15
C LYS A 128 7.61 -7.36 -19.23
N ALA A 129 7.16 -8.59 -19.38
CA ALA A 129 7.66 -9.77 -18.67
C ALA A 129 7.47 -11.03 -19.53
N ASP A 130 8.19 -12.11 -19.20
CA ASP A 130 8.05 -13.38 -19.88
C ASP A 130 6.64 -13.95 -19.73
N HIS A 131 6.03 -13.73 -18.56
CA HIS A 131 4.67 -14.16 -18.26
C HIS A 131 3.84 -13.06 -17.64
N VAL A 132 2.65 -12.82 -18.20
CA VAL A 132 1.67 -11.89 -17.64
C VAL A 132 0.31 -12.58 -17.57
N PHE A 133 -0.25 -12.68 -16.37
CA PHE A 133 -1.52 -13.35 -16.13
C PHE A 133 -2.59 -12.37 -15.63
N LEU A 134 -3.83 -12.66 -16.03
CA LEU A 134 -5.00 -11.89 -15.62
C LEU A 134 -5.99 -12.77 -14.87
N LEU A 135 -6.21 -12.47 -13.58
CA LEU A 135 -7.20 -13.12 -12.72
C LEU A 135 -8.35 -12.16 -12.40
N TYR A 136 -9.51 -12.34 -13.01
CA TYR A 136 -10.65 -11.45 -12.80
C TYR A 136 -11.98 -12.22 -12.80
N GLY A 137 -13.08 -11.50 -12.52
CA GLY A 137 -14.37 -12.14 -12.24
C GLY A 137 -15.02 -12.91 -13.39
N ASP A 138 -14.65 -12.61 -14.64
CA ASP A 138 -15.24 -13.28 -15.82
C ASP A 138 -14.54 -14.60 -16.17
N ASN A 139 -13.36 -14.86 -15.59
CA ASN A 139 -12.73 -16.15 -15.77
C ASN A 139 -13.60 -17.22 -15.08
N SER A 140 -13.85 -18.31 -15.80
CA SER A 140 -14.47 -19.50 -15.24
C SER A 140 -13.55 -20.13 -14.17
N ASP A 141 -14.12 -20.96 -13.31
CA ASP A 141 -13.32 -21.66 -12.30
C ASP A 141 -12.28 -22.59 -12.94
N LYS A 142 -12.58 -23.13 -14.13
CA LYS A 142 -11.65 -23.93 -14.92
C LYS A 142 -10.46 -23.11 -15.41
N GLU A 143 -10.69 -21.94 -16.01
CA GLU A 143 -9.64 -21.02 -16.45
C GLU A 143 -8.75 -20.56 -15.28
N ASN A 144 -9.37 -20.23 -14.15
CA ASN A 144 -8.62 -19.85 -12.94
C ASN A 144 -7.77 -21.03 -12.42
N ALA A 145 -8.27 -22.27 -12.49
CA ALA A 145 -7.50 -23.45 -12.12
C ALA A 145 -6.34 -23.70 -13.09
N GLU A 146 -6.54 -23.53 -14.39
CA GLU A 146 -5.49 -23.63 -15.40
C GLU A 146 -4.38 -22.59 -15.19
N ILE A 147 -4.75 -21.33 -14.90
CA ILE A 147 -3.79 -20.27 -14.58
C ILE A 147 -2.97 -20.64 -13.35
N ARG A 148 -3.61 -21.16 -12.29
CA ARG A 148 -2.89 -21.60 -11.08
C ARG A 148 -1.90 -22.73 -11.35
N VAL A 149 -2.25 -23.65 -12.23
CA VAL A 149 -1.33 -24.74 -12.64
C VAL A 149 -0.16 -24.16 -13.42
N LYS A 150 -0.42 -23.28 -14.40
CA LYS A 150 0.64 -22.63 -15.18
C LYS A 150 1.58 -21.83 -14.30
N LEU A 151 1.07 -21.04 -13.35
CA LEU A 151 1.87 -20.25 -12.41
C LEU A 151 2.90 -21.12 -11.65
N LYS A 152 2.52 -22.33 -11.24
CA LYS A 152 3.41 -23.26 -10.53
C LYS A 152 4.51 -23.90 -11.42
N GLN A 153 4.35 -23.84 -12.73
CA GLN A 153 5.28 -24.45 -13.70
C GLN A 153 6.30 -23.45 -14.24
N ILE A 154 6.15 -22.15 -13.93
CA ILE A 154 7.06 -21.10 -14.41
C ILE A 154 8.42 -21.23 -13.72
N PRO A 155 9.52 -21.31 -14.49
CA PRO A 155 10.87 -21.34 -13.97
C PRO A 155 11.18 -20.09 -13.13
N GLU A 156 12.06 -20.23 -12.13
CA GLU A 156 12.41 -19.12 -11.23
C GLU A 156 13.16 -17.97 -11.93
N ASN A 157 13.86 -18.28 -13.01
CA ASN A 157 14.61 -17.31 -13.80
C ASN A 157 13.75 -16.49 -14.78
N GLU A 158 12.49 -16.88 -15.01
CA GLU A 158 11.57 -16.16 -15.88
C GLU A 158 10.76 -15.14 -15.09
N SER A 159 10.57 -13.96 -15.67
CA SER A 159 9.83 -12.87 -15.04
C SER A 159 8.32 -13.08 -15.11
N LEU A 160 7.62 -12.63 -14.07
CA LEU A 160 6.19 -12.86 -13.94
C LEU A 160 5.49 -11.61 -13.39
N ILE A 161 4.37 -11.25 -14.02
CA ILE A 161 3.43 -10.23 -13.55
C ILE A 161 2.05 -10.87 -13.38
N LEU A 162 1.40 -10.58 -12.26
CA LEU A 162 0.02 -10.98 -12.02
C LEU A 162 -0.87 -9.75 -11.90
N VAL A 163 -1.89 -9.65 -12.75
CA VAL A 163 -2.94 -8.62 -12.64
C VAL A 163 -4.22 -9.29 -12.14
N ALA A 164 -4.82 -8.73 -11.10
CA ALA A 164 -6.02 -9.36 -10.53
C ALA A 164 -7.04 -8.35 -9.99
N THR A 165 -8.31 -8.76 -10.00
CA THR A 165 -9.31 -8.09 -9.19
C THR A 165 -9.25 -8.63 -7.75
N GLY A 166 -9.39 -7.74 -6.75
CA GLY A 166 -9.15 -8.07 -5.35
C GLY A 166 -9.95 -9.25 -4.80
N GLN A 167 -11.10 -9.57 -5.38
CA GLN A 167 -11.91 -10.72 -4.98
C GLN A 167 -11.21 -12.07 -5.29
N LYS A 168 -10.50 -12.16 -6.41
CA LYS A 168 -9.86 -13.42 -6.85
C LYS A 168 -8.55 -13.74 -6.12
N ILE A 169 -7.87 -12.74 -5.59
CA ILE A 169 -6.68 -12.95 -4.73
C ILE A 169 -7.10 -13.26 -3.28
N GLY A 170 -8.28 -12.79 -2.85
CA GLY A 170 -8.77 -12.97 -1.48
C GLY A 170 -9.17 -14.40 -1.10
N GLU A 171 -9.55 -15.25 -2.06
CA GLU A 171 -10.09 -16.58 -1.78
C GLU A 171 -9.26 -17.70 -2.44
N GLY A 172 -8.59 -18.49 -1.59
CA GLY A 172 -7.90 -19.72 -2.02
C GLY A 172 -6.72 -19.52 -3.01
N PHE A 173 -6.23 -18.28 -3.17
CA PHE A 173 -5.05 -18.02 -3.98
C PHE A 173 -3.80 -18.21 -3.14
N ASP A 174 -2.93 -19.13 -3.54
CA ASP A 174 -1.66 -19.41 -2.88
C ASP A 174 -0.55 -19.51 -3.92
N PHE A 175 0.31 -18.49 -3.94
CA PHE A 175 1.48 -18.44 -4.82
C PHE A 175 2.65 -17.78 -4.08
N PRO A 176 3.50 -18.58 -3.42
CA PRO A 176 4.53 -18.09 -2.50
C PRO A 176 5.60 -17.19 -3.13
N ARG A 177 5.81 -17.26 -4.44
CA ARG A 177 6.79 -16.45 -5.17
C ARG A 177 6.49 -14.95 -5.16
N LEU A 178 5.21 -14.54 -4.95
CA LEU A 178 4.84 -13.11 -4.90
C LEU A 178 5.56 -12.39 -3.77
N ASP A 179 6.21 -11.30 -4.08
CA ASP A 179 6.93 -10.44 -3.13
C ASP A 179 6.55 -8.96 -3.21
N VAL A 180 5.83 -8.53 -4.25
CA VAL A 180 5.35 -7.16 -4.41
C VAL A 180 3.83 -7.13 -4.57
N LEU A 181 3.16 -6.31 -3.75
CA LEU A 181 1.75 -5.97 -3.86
C LEU A 181 1.60 -4.54 -4.35
N MET A 182 0.90 -4.33 -5.44
CA MET A 182 0.56 -3.00 -5.96
C MET A 182 -0.93 -2.73 -5.81
N LEU A 183 -1.29 -1.80 -4.94
CA LEU A 183 -2.67 -1.40 -4.68
C LEU A 183 -3.15 -0.39 -5.73
N ALA A 184 -3.38 -0.83 -6.96
CA ALA A 184 -3.90 0.01 -8.04
C ALA A 184 -5.32 0.54 -7.75
N ALA A 185 -6.07 -0.11 -6.86
CA ALA A 185 -7.31 0.41 -6.29
C ALA A 185 -7.21 0.49 -4.76
N PRO A 186 -7.50 1.66 -4.16
CA PRO A 186 -7.47 1.83 -2.72
C PRO A 186 -8.43 0.89 -1.99
N VAL A 187 -7.98 0.27 -0.91
CA VAL A 187 -8.82 -0.52 -0.01
C VAL A 187 -8.97 0.18 1.33
N SER A 188 -10.15 0.12 1.94
CA SER A 188 -10.44 0.79 3.21
C SER A 188 -10.50 -0.16 4.40
N PHE A 189 -10.71 -1.45 4.15
CA PHE A 189 -10.92 -2.43 5.20
C PHE A 189 -9.59 -3.08 5.61
N GLU A 190 -9.23 -2.94 6.89
CA GLU A 190 -8.01 -3.45 7.49
C GLU A 190 -7.79 -4.93 7.20
N GLY A 191 -8.80 -5.76 7.42
CA GLY A 191 -8.72 -7.21 7.20
C GLY A 191 -8.46 -7.62 5.75
N ARG A 192 -8.85 -6.78 4.76
CA ARG A 192 -8.50 -7.06 3.35
C ARG A 192 -7.03 -6.81 3.08
N LEU A 193 -6.49 -5.72 3.61
CA LEU A 193 -5.07 -5.42 3.46
C LEU A 193 -4.22 -6.50 4.14
N GLU A 194 -4.57 -6.87 5.38
CA GLU A 194 -3.94 -7.97 6.10
C GLU A 194 -3.99 -9.28 5.30
N GLN A 195 -5.15 -9.60 4.69
CA GLN A 195 -5.33 -10.79 3.87
C GLN A 195 -4.43 -10.78 2.62
N TYR A 196 -4.33 -9.64 1.92
CA TYR A 196 -3.48 -9.53 0.74
C TYR A 196 -1.98 -9.65 1.10
N VAL A 197 -1.56 -8.93 2.13
CA VAL A 197 -0.18 -9.00 2.62
C VAL A 197 0.17 -10.42 3.08
N GLY A 198 -0.74 -11.11 3.75
CA GLY A 198 -0.49 -12.47 4.17
C GLY A 198 -0.28 -13.46 3.05
N ARG A 199 -0.83 -13.18 1.85
CA ARG A 199 -0.51 -14.00 0.67
C ARG A 199 0.94 -13.83 0.21
N LEU A 200 1.52 -12.62 0.45
CA LEU A 200 2.91 -12.36 0.15
C LEU A 200 3.85 -12.94 1.22
N ASN A 201 3.39 -13.05 2.47
CA ASN A 201 4.18 -13.56 3.60
C ASN A 201 4.32 -15.10 3.61
N ARG A 202 4.21 -15.74 2.45
CA ARG A 202 4.50 -17.17 2.30
C ARG A 202 5.99 -17.38 2.14
N ASP A 203 6.47 -18.43 2.81
CA ASP A 203 7.86 -18.84 2.69
C ASP A 203 8.20 -19.22 1.25
N TYR A 204 9.23 -18.60 0.73
CA TYR A 204 9.78 -18.90 -0.59
C TYR A 204 11.30 -18.73 -0.57
N VAL A 205 12.00 -19.66 -1.18
CA VAL A 205 13.47 -19.64 -1.21
C VAL A 205 13.97 -18.35 -1.85
N GLY A 206 14.86 -17.64 -1.18
CA GLY A 206 15.41 -16.37 -1.66
C GLY A 206 14.55 -15.15 -1.48
N LYS A 207 13.37 -15.25 -0.84
CA LYS A 207 12.55 -14.07 -0.50
C LYS A 207 13.11 -13.38 0.73
N GLU A 208 13.67 -12.20 0.55
CA GLU A 208 14.25 -11.38 1.62
C GLU A 208 13.28 -10.32 2.14
N ALA A 209 12.34 -9.86 1.30
CA ALA A 209 11.43 -8.80 1.65
C ALA A 209 10.10 -8.89 0.90
N VAL A 210 9.09 -8.22 1.47
CA VAL A 210 7.78 -7.98 0.86
C VAL A 210 7.57 -6.47 0.74
N TYR A 211 7.13 -6.04 -0.44
CA TYR A 211 6.89 -4.63 -0.75
C TYR A 211 5.42 -4.38 -1.05
N VAL A 212 4.88 -3.31 -0.48
CA VAL A 212 3.53 -2.84 -0.80
C VAL A 212 3.60 -1.45 -1.40
N TYR A 213 3.34 -1.35 -2.70
CA TYR A 213 3.17 -0.08 -3.41
C TYR A 213 1.74 0.40 -3.21
N ASP A 214 1.57 1.51 -2.53
CA ASP A 214 0.27 2.13 -2.28
C ASP A 214 0.17 3.45 -3.05
N TYR A 215 -0.71 3.49 -4.05
CA TYR A 215 -0.96 4.70 -4.84
C TYR A 215 -1.93 5.59 -4.09
N ILE A 216 -1.39 6.71 -3.58
CA ILE A 216 -2.06 7.60 -2.65
C ILE A 216 -2.68 8.75 -3.42
N ASP A 217 -4.00 8.69 -3.56
CA ASP A 217 -4.82 9.70 -4.22
C ASP A 217 -5.35 10.70 -3.18
N SER A 218 -4.44 11.48 -2.56
CA SER A 218 -4.75 12.38 -1.42
C SER A 218 -5.70 13.53 -1.77
N HIS A 219 -5.73 13.94 -3.04
CA HIS A 219 -6.63 14.99 -3.51
C HIS A 219 -8.01 14.46 -3.92
N VAL A 220 -8.29 13.17 -3.67
CA VAL A 220 -9.60 12.55 -3.84
C VAL A 220 -10.18 12.23 -2.47
N ARG A 221 -11.21 12.97 -2.05
CA ARG A 221 -11.80 12.98 -0.70
C ARG A 221 -12.03 11.60 -0.08
N TYR A 222 -12.53 10.65 -0.87
CA TYR A 222 -12.78 9.30 -0.38
C TYR A 222 -11.50 8.54 -0.08
N PHE A 223 -10.47 8.72 -0.90
CA PHE A 223 -9.24 7.93 -0.85
C PHE A 223 -8.25 8.43 0.17
N ASP A 224 -8.25 9.72 0.46
CA ASP A 224 -7.48 10.30 1.56
C ASP A 224 -7.86 9.66 2.91
N LYS A 225 -9.17 9.58 3.21
CA LYS A 225 -9.67 8.90 4.41
C LYS A 225 -9.32 7.40 4.46
N MET A 226 -9.31 6.74 3.29
CA MET A 226 -8.92 5.34 3.20
C MET A 226 -7.43 5.16 3.43
N TYR A 227 -6.61 6.07 2.92
CA TYR A 227 -5.18 6.05 3.14
C TYR A 227 -4.81 6.17 4.62
N ALA A 228 -5.42 7.09 5.35
CA ALA A 228 -5.20 7.23 6.79
C ALA A 228 -5.50 5.94 7.59
N LYS A 229 -6.47 5.12 7.13
CA LYS A 229 -6.75 3.80 7.70
C LYS A 229 -5.66 2.79 7.34
N ARG A 230 -5.23 2.74 6.07
CA ARG A 230 -4.16 1.83 5.62
C ARG A 230 -2.85 2.11 6.34
N LEU A 231 -2.50 3.38 6.52
CA LEU A 231 -1.28 3.78 7.22
C LEU A 231 -1.22 3.22 8.66
N ARG A 232 -2.35 3.23 9.38
CA ARG A 232 -2.46 2.61 10.70
C ARG A 232 -2.25 1.10 10.64
N THR A 233 -2.80 0.45 9.61
CA THR A 233 -2.64 -0.99 9.40
C THR A 233 -1.19 -1.35 9.07
N TYR A 234 -0.50 -0.59 8.20
CA TYR A 234 0.93 -0.80 7.92
C TYR A 234 1.79 -0.71 9.18
N ARG A 235 1.57 0.31 10.02
CA ARG A 235 2.28 0.46 11.30
C ARG A 235 2.02 -0.73 12.22
N LYS A 236 0.77 -1.17 12.35
CA LYS A 236 0.39 -2.33 13.17
C LYS A 236 1.04 -3.63 12.68
N MET A 237 1.19 -3.78 11.38
CA MET A 237 1.83 -4.95 10.75
C MET A 237 3.36 -4.84 10.73
N GLY A 238 3.94 -3.76 11.23
CA GLY A 238 5.39 -3.57 11.32
C GLY A 238 6.07 -3.20 10.01
N PHE A 239 5.33 -2.62 9.06
CA PHE A 239 5.92 -2.13 7.82
C PHE A 239 6.78 -0.90 8.07
N SER A 240 7.97 -0.91 7.49
CA SER A 240 8.85 0.25 7.39
C SER A 240 8.63 0.96 6.05
N ILE A 241 8.76 2.28 6.03
CA ILE A 241 8.72 3.01 4.77
C ILE A 241 9.97 2.61 3.97
N TRP A 242 9.76 2.14 2.74
CA TRP A 242 10.87 1.92 1.83
C TRP A 242 11.39 3.27 1.34
N THR A 243 12.49 3.68 1.92
CA THR A 243 13.33 4.71 1.35
C THR A 243 14.39 3.98 0.52
N GLN A 244 14.22 3.92 -0.80
CA GLN A 244 15.40 3.65 -1.59
C GLN A 244 16.48 4.61 -1.13
N GLU A 245 17.74 4.18 -1.11
CA GLU A 245 18.88 5.11 -1.20
C GLU A 245 18.76 5.85 -2.54
N LEU A 246 17.77 6.68 -2.62
CA LEU A 246 17.68 7.72 -3.62
C LEU A 246 18.89 8.59 -3.34
N GLN A 247 19.73 8.74 -4.33
CA GLN A 247 20.73 9.81 -4.32
C GLN A 247 20.08 11.07 -3.71
N PRO A 248 20.73 11.82 -2.84
CA PRO A 248 20.12 12.87 -1.99
C PRO A 248 19.19 13.87 -2.70
N LYS A 249 19.16 13.87 -4.03
CA LYS A 249 18.34 14.76 -4.88
C LYS A 249 16.92 14.28 -5.18
N GLN A 250 16.46 13.11 -4.70
CA GLN A 250 15.15 12.54 -5.05
C GLN A 250 14.29 12.13 -3.86
N ILE A 251 14.42 12.75 -2.70
CA ILE A 251 13.47 12.57 -1.58
C ILE A 251 12.20 13.36 -1.91
N ILE A 252 11.39 12.86 -2.83
CA ILE A 252 10.16 13.56 -3.24
C ILE A 252 8.93 13.09 -2.45
N ASN A 253 8.99 11.98 -1.70
CA ASN A 253 7.79 11.37 -1.10
C ASN A 253 8.00 10.80 0.31
N ALA A 254 8.78 11.43 1.15
CA ALA A 254 8.87 11.04 2.56
C ALA A 254 7.62 11.49 3.32
N ILE A 255 7.00 10.58 4.07
CA ILE A 255 5.90 10.91 4.97
C ILE A 255 6.49 11.21 6.35
N PHE A 256 6.22 12.40 6.85
CA PHE A 256 6.61 12.83 8.19
C PHE A 256 5.38 12.86 9.09
N ASP A 257 5.54 12.38 10.31
CA ASP A 257 4.54 12.49 11.35
C ASP A 257 4.83 13.70 12.27
N SER A 258 3.98 13.93 13.27
CA SER A 258 4.12 15.05 14.20
C SER A 258 5.41 15.03 15.04
N VAL A 259 6.13 13.91 15.06
CA VAL A 259 7.36 13.74 15.86
C VAL A 259 8.59 14.17 15.07
N ASN A 260 8.69 13.75 13.81
CA ASN A 260 9.88 13.98 12.98
C ASN A 260 9.73 15.07 11.90
N TYR A 261 8.51 15.57 11.70
CA TYR A 261 8.21 16.62 10.72
C TYR A 261 9.07 17.88 10.90
N THR A 262 9.24 18.32 12.14
CA THR A 262 9.86 19.61 12.41
C THR A 262 11.34 19.65 12.00
N GLU A 263 12.09 18.60 12.35
CA GLU A 263 13.52 18.48 12.01
C GLU A 263 13.72 18.42 10.49
N LYS A 264 12.89 17.64 9.81
CA LYS A 264 12.98 17.52 8.35
C LYS A 264 12.57 18.80 7.64
N PHE A 265 11.56 19.50 8.12
CA PHE A 265 11.14 20.78 7.57
C PHE A 265 12.24 21.86 7.71
N GLU A 266 12.91 21.91 8.85
CA GLU A 266 14.08 22.79 9.05
C GLU A 266 15.23 22.44 8.09
N GLN A 267 15.53 21.15 7.94
CA GLN A 267 16.56 20.66 7.04
C GLN A 267 16.25 21.04 5.59
N ASP A 268 15.02 20.83 5.13
CA ASP A 268 14.60 21.15 3.75
C ASP A 268 14.72 22.66 3.46
N ILE A 269 14.41 23.52 4.44
CA ILE A 269 14.66 24.97 4.31
C ILE A 269 16.16 25.24 4.20
N VAL A 270 16.98 24.65 5.07
CA VAL A 270 18.42 24.88 5.11
C VAL A 270 19.13 24.37 3.86
N GLU A 271 18.68 23.25 3.29
CA GLU A 271 19.28 22.64 2.09
C GLU A 271 18.75 23.23 0.77
N SER A 272 17.73 24.09 0.82
CA SER A 272 17.16 24.68 -0.39
C SER A 272 18.15 25.56 -1.15
N GLU A 273 18.29 25.36 -2.46
CA GLU A 273 19.26 26.10 -3.29
C GLU A 273 18.62 27.21 -4.14
N LYS A 274 17.35 27.08 -4.51
CA LYS A 274 16.70 27.97 -5.48
C LYS A 274 15.43 28.61 -4.96
N MET A 275 14.52 27.82 -4.42
CA MET A 275 13.22 28.30 -4.00
C MET A 275 12.63 27.44 -2.87
N VAL A 276 11.99 28.10 -1.93
CA VAL A 276 11.14 27.49 -0.89
C VAL A 276 9.73 28.02 -1.07
N VAL A 277 8.75 27.12 -1.15
CA VAL A 277 7.33 27.46 -1.17
C VAL A 277 6.68 26.79 0.04
N ILE A 278 6.13 27.58 0.94
CA ILE A 278 5.41 27.14 2.13
C ILE A 278 3.94 27.44 1.91
N SER A 279 3.09 26.41 1.90
CA SER A 279 1.65 26.56 1.82
C SER A 279 1.02 26.04 3.10
N SER A 280 0.33 26.93 3.84
CA SER A 280 -0.38 26.58 5.06
C SER A 280 -1.62 27.44 5.20
N PRO A 281 -2.81 26.85 5.38
CA PRO A 281 -4.04 27.61 5.57
C PRO A 281 -4.06 28.37 6.92
N ASP A 282 -3.31 27.87 7.89
CA ASP A 282 -3.20 28.48 9.22
C ASP A 282 -1.73 28.55 9.62
N ILE A 283 -1.25 29.77 9.85
CA ILE A 283 0.13 30.05 10.27
C ILE A 283 0.12 30.57 11.69
N ARG A 284 0.47 29.72 12.63
CA ARG A 284 0.56 30.07 14.05
C ARG A 284 1.86 30.81 14.35
N GLN A 285 1.80 31.81 15.24
CA GLN A 285 2.94 32.67 15.60
C GLN A 285 4.15 31.87 16.12
N ASP A 286 3.90 30.86 16.96
CA ASP A 286 4.96 29.99 17.49
C ASP A 286 5.75 29.23 16.38
N LYS A 287 5.10 28.92 15.27
CA LYS A 287 5.72 28.32 14.10
C LYS A 287 6.52 29.35 13.28
N ILE A 288 5.96 30.55 13.10
CA ILE A 288 6.64 31.63 12.38
C ILE A 288 7.96 31.95 13.07
N ASP A 289 7.93 32.20 14.38
CA ASP A 289 9.11 32.63 15.14
C ASP A 289 10.25 31.63 15.02
N ARG A 290 9.93 30.35 14.98
CA ARG A 290 10.92 29.28 14.84
C ARG A 290 11.58 29.25 13.45
N PHE A 291 10.80 29.40 12.39
CA PHE A 291 11.31 29.23 11.01
C PHE A 291 11.77 30.53 10.38
N LEU A 292 11.35 31.69 10.88
CA LEU A 292 11.65 32.99 10.31
C LEU A 292 13.16 33.26 10.19
N LEU A 293 13.94 32.81 11.17
CA LEU A 293 15.39 32.99 11.16
C LEU A 293 16.05 32.18 10.05
N LEU A 294 15.58 30.93 9.83
CA LEU A 294 16.08 30.07 8.77
C LEU A 294 15.72 30.61 7.38
N ILE A 295 14.46 31.06 7.23
CA ILE A 295 13.96 31.67 6.00
C ILE A 295 14.78 32.92 5.63
N LYS A 296 15.03 33.83 6.59
CA LYS A 296 15.86 35.03 6.37
C LYS A 296 17.26 34.68 5.91
N LYS A 297 17.93 33.72 6.57
CA LYS A 297 19.26 33.26 6.19
C LYS A 297 19.31 32.72 4.75
N ARG A 298 18.25 32.05 4.30
CA ARG A 298 18.18 31.53 2.92
C ARG A 298 17.90 32.64 1.91
N GLN A 299 17.10 33.65 2.25
CA GLN A 299 16.92 34.81 1.41
C GLN A 299 18.21 35.61 1.21
N GLU A 300 19.04 35.72 2.25
CA GLU A 300 20.33 36.38 2.17
C GLU A 300 21.30 35.73 1.18
N VAL A 301 21.18 34.40 0.98
CA VAL A 301 22.00 33.66 -0.02
C VAL A 301 21.27 33.51 -1.38
N GLY A 302 20.19 34.25 -1.61
CA GLY A 302 19.52 34.34 -2.91
C GLY A 302 18.40 33.31 -3.13
N VAL A 303 18.00 32.56 -2.13
CA VAL A 303 16.87 31.63 -2.25
C VAL A 303 15.55 32.39 -2.24
N LYS A 304 14.69 32.18 -3.26
CA LYS A 304 13.38 32.77 -3.31
C LYS A 304 12.44 32.07 -2.33
N VAL A 305 11.83 32.81 -1.41
CA VAL A 305 10.86 32.27 -0.46
C VAL A 305 9.47 32.82 -0.75
N THR A 306 8.49 31.93 -0.89
CA THR A 306 7.08 32.26 -1.10
C THR A 306 6.25 31.56 -0.01
N VAL A 307 5.44 32.33 0.69
CA VAL A 307 4.48 31.80 1.68
C VAL A 307 3.08 32.05 1.15
N ILE A 308 2.28 30.98 1.09
CA ILE A 308 0.88 31.01 0.67
C ILE A 308 0.05 30.65 1.90
N THR A 309 -0.82 31.54 2.31
CA THR A 309 -1.70 31.36 3.47
C THR A 309 -3.10 31.90 3.14
N THR A 310 -4.08 31.51 3.92
CA THR A 310 -5.45 32.04 3.85
C THR A 310 -5.46 33.49 4.37
N ASP A 311 -6.25 34.35 3.77
CA ASP A 311 -6.44 35.68 4.26
C ASP A 311 -7.09 35.64 5.66
N PRO A 312 -6.59 36.40 6.66
CA PRO A 312 -7.19 36.43 7.97
C PRO A 312 -8.67 36.86 7.98
N GLU A 313 -9.12 37.60 6.97
CA GLU A 313 -10.52 38.01 6.82
C GLU A 313 -11.46 36.90 6.34
N ASP A 314 -10.91 35.80 5.78
CA ASP A 314 -11.69 34.64 5.34
C ASP A 314 -11.93 33.60 6.46
N ILE A 315 -11.45 33.86 7.68
CA ILE A 315 -11.62 32.98 8.85
C ILE A 315 -12.75 33.52 9.71
N THR A 316 -13.99 33.42 9.21
CA THR A 316 -15.22 33.67 10.02
C THR A 316 -16.03 32.39 10.17
#